data_85bcbef3fa296a3809e0329aafddad2e
#
_entry.id   85bcbef3fa296a3809e0329aafddad2e
#
_cell.length_a   1.000
_cell.length_b   1.000
_cell.length_c   1.000
_cell.angle_alpha   90.00
_cell.angle_beta   90.00
_cell.angle_gamma   90.00
#
_symmetry.space_group_name_H-M   'P 1'
#
loop_
_entity.id
_entity.type
_entity.pdbx_description
1 polymer ?
#
loop_
_entity_poly.entity_id
_entity_poly.type
_entity_poly.pdbx_seq_one_letter_code
_entity_poly.pdbx_strand_id
1 'polypeptide(L)'
;MKKLLFLGALLLSTVCMNAQTSEYYQEAANPIATNPALWAKVTAPQISWGSTDIRYKKEEPAPIHSAQKSMNLTAWKGEKISAQLVVWTPKALNDLTFMVSDLTSGSATISKENIRTGFVRYVITDELNKDGLGACGYRNSADFDSTLVADVIDHITPTLTLPANSTQGGWISVNIPQGTKAGKYTGTVTVKADGITLSELKLNLQVKNRTLPPPSEWAFHLDLWQNPYAVSRYYNVEPFSKKHFDLMRPLMKLYADAGGKVITASIMHKPWNGQTYDAFESMVTWLKKADGTWYFDYTVFDKWVEFMMDLGVKKQISCYSMVPWRLSFQYFDQASNSFKFLDAKPGEVAYEEFWMNMLQDFSKHLKAKGWFDITHIAMDERPMKDMQETLKVIRKADKDFKVSLAGTYHKELLDDLNDYCITIAEKFAPEEIEARRKAGKVTTYYTCCTEP
;
A
#
# COMPACT_ATOMS: atom_id res chain seq x y z
N MET A 1 -27.04 -26.70 -67.14
CA MET A 1 -26.13 -25.65 -66.63
C MET A 1 -26.88 -24.83 -65.58
N LYS A 2 -26.67 -25.12 -64.32
CA LYS A 2 -27.22 -24.31 -63.19
C LYS A 2 -26.03 -23.73 -62.44
N LYS A 3 -25.92 -22.40 -62.43
CA LYS A 3 -24.95 -21.65 -61.65
C LYS A 3 -25.44 -21.56 -60.19
N LEU A 4 -24.67 -22.13 -59.26
CA LEU A 4 -24.84 -21.91 -57.83
C LEU A 4 -24.09 -20.60 -57.46
N LEU A 5 -24.82 -19.61 -56.99
CA LEU A 5 -24.27 -18.45 -56.31
C LEU A 5 -24.08 -18.81 -54.83
N PHE A 6 -22.82 -18.78 -54.37
CA PHE A 6 -22.49 -18.82 -52.94
C PHE A 6 -22.55 -17.38 -52.39
N LEU A 7 -23.52 -17.14 -51.54
CA LEU A 7 -23.58 -15.90 -50.71
C LEU A 7 -22.76 -16.18 -49.45
N GLY A 8 -21.58 -15.60 -49.36
CA GLY A 8 -20.76 -15.58 -48.15
C GLY A 8 -21.33 -14.60 -47.16
N ALA A 9 -21.94 -15.08 -46.09
CA ALA A 9 -22.32 -14.26 -44.94
C ALA A 9 -21.08 -13.94 -44.11
N LEU A 10 -20.64 -12.68 -44.15
CA LEU A 10 -19.60 -12.12 -43.27
C LEU A 10 -20.24 -11.91 -41.89
N LEU A 11 -19.98 -12.82 -40.97
CA LEU A 11 -20.30 -12.63 -39.56
C LEU A 11 -19.31 -11.59 -38.98
N LEU A 12 -19.71 -10.33 -38.90
CA LEU A 12 -19.07 -9.35 -38.03
C LEU A 12 -19.34 -9.77 -36.57
N SER A 13 -18.38 -10.40 -35.95
CA SER A 13 -18.35 -10.54 -34.50
C SER A 13 -18.02 -9.16 -33.90
N THR A 14 -19.06 -8.43 -33.49
CA THR A 14 -18.91 -7.29 -32.60
C THR A 14 -18.34 -7.79 -31.28
N VAL A 15 -17.04 -7.62 -31.10
CA VAL A 15 -16.41 -7.74 -29.80
C VAL A 15 -16.97 -6.57 -28.99
N CYS A 16 -17.99 -6.83 -28.16
CA CYS A 16 -18.37 -5.94 -27.10
C CYS A 16 -17.14 -5.86 -26.15
N MET A 17 -16.30 -4.85 -26.34
CA MET A 17 -15.45 -4.38 -25.28
C MET A 17 -16.40 -3.95 -24.16
N ASN A 18 -16.58 -4.78 -23.16
CA ASN A 18 -17.09 -4.34 -21.88
C ASN A 18 -16.07 -3.31 -21.36
N ALA A 19 -16.35 -2.03 -21.62
CA ALA A 19 -15.72 -0.95 -20.91
C ALA A 19 -16.03 -1.24 -19.43
N GLN A 20 -15.01 -1.57 -18.67
CA GLN A 20 -15.10 -1.76 -17.23
C GLN A 20 -15.55 -0.40 -16.69
N THR A 21 -16.84 -0.27 -16.34
CA THR A 21 -17.36 0.90 -15.66
C THR A 21 -16.59 1.00 -14.34
N SER A 22 -15.81 2.06 -14.18
CA SER A 22 -15.16 2.33 -12.91
C SER A 22 -16.25 2.52 -11.87
N GLU A 23 -16.33 1.63 -10.91
CA GLU A 23 -17.22 1.81 -9.76
C GLU A 23 -16.65 2.95 -8.91
N TYR A 24 -17.43 4.03 -8.81
CA TYR A 24 -17.07 5.13 -7.92
C TYR A 24 -17.30 4.72 -6.48
N TYR A 25 -16.42 5.18 -5.59
CA TYR A 25 -16.53 4.91 -4.16
C TYR A 25 -17.88 5.40 -3.61
N GLN A 26 -18.63 4.52 -2.97
CA GLN A 26 -19.87 4.81 -2.28
C GLN A 26 -19.62 4.91 -0.77
N GLU A 27 -19.90 6.06 -0.21
CA GLU A 27 -19.82 6.25 1.23
C GLU A 27 -20.97 5.57 1.96
N ALA A 28 -20.68 4.94 3.09
CA ALA A 28 -21.72 4.46 4.00
C ALA A 28 -22.49 5.65 4.61
N ALA A 29 -23.73 5.37 5.03
CA ALA A 29 -24.54 6.37 5.73
C ALA A 29 -23.84 6.80 7.04
N ASN A 30 -23.85 8.10 7.33
CA ASN A 30 -23.29 8.61 8.57
C ASN A 30 -24.12 8.11 9.78
N PRO A 31 -23.54 7.35 10.72
CA PRO A 31 -24.25 6.91 11.92
C PRO A 31 -24.55 8.06 12.89
N ILE A 32 -23.82 9.18 12.77
CA ILE A 32 -23.99 10.36 13.62
C ILE A 32 -24.95 11.34 12.94
N ALA A 33 -26.02 11.68 13.65
CA ALA A 33 -26.97 12.68 13.17
C ALA A 33 -26.35 14.07 13.18
N THR A 34 -26.60 14.84 12.11
CA THR A 34 -26.20 16.24 12.06
C THR A 34 -26.91 17.06 13.13
N ASN A 35 -26.17 17.83 13.91
CA ASN A 35 -26.73 18.75 14.90
C ASN A 35 -27.03 20.11 14.24
N PRO A 36 -28.30 20.48 14.05
CA PRO A 36 -28.67 21.73 13.38
C PRO A 36 -28.16 23.00 14.10
N ALA A 37 -27.96 22.92 15.41
CA ALA A 37 -27.50 24.08 16.19
C ALA A 37 -26.08 24.49 15.80
N LEU A 38 -25.22 23.57 15.38
CA LEU A 38 -23.87 23.86 14.91
C LEU A 38 -23.89 24.62 13.59
N TRP A 39 -24.93 24.43 12.77
CA TRP A 39 -25.08 25.04 11.46
C TRP A 39 -25.83 26.38 11.47
N ALA A 40 -26.43 26.76 12.59
CA ALA A 40 -27.28 27.97 12.71
C ALA A 40 -26.57 29.27 12.30
N LYS A 41 -25.24 29.31 12.39
CA LYS A 41 -24.42 30.48 12.03
C LYS A 41 -23.88 30.41 10.58
N VAL A 42 -24.05 29.31 9.89
CA VAL A 42 -23.58 29.12 8.50
C VAL A 42 -24.72 29.46 7.56
N THR A 43 -24.73 30.63 6.96
CA THR A 43 -25.84 31.14 6.12
C THR A 43 -25.65 30.89 4.63
N ALA A 44 -24.44 30.59 4.21
CA ALA A 44 -24.08 30.32 2.81
C ALA A 44 -22.90 29.33 2.72
N PRO A 45 -22.69 28.69 1.57
CA PRO A 45 -21.50 27.87 1.35
C PRO A 45 -20.22 28.63 1.67
N GLN A 46 -19.35 28.01 2.44
CA GLN A 46 -18.05 28.52 2.81
C GLN A 46 -16.96 27.69 2.17
N ILE A 47 -15.90 28.30 1.69
CA ILE A 47 -14.78 27.64 1.05
C ILE A 47 -13.48 28.27 1.57
N SER A 48 -12.55 27.43 2.01
CA SER A 48 -11.27 27.87 2.56
C SER A 48 -10.17 26.86 2.26
N TRP A 49 -8.93 27.28 2.25
CA TRP A 49 -7.83 26.38 2.52
C TRP A 49 -7.91 25.88 3.98
N GLY A 50 -7.61 24.61 4.19
CA GLY A 50 -7.55 23.94 5.47
C GLY A 50 -6.17 23.33 5.71
N SER A 51 -5.99 22.71 6.88
CA SER A 51 -4.78 21.95 7.22
C SER A 51 -4.87 20.53 6.70
N THR A 52 -3.78 20.00 6.16
CA THR A 52 -3.65 18.57 5.82
C THR A 52 -3.63 17.65 7.05
N ASP A 53 -3.39 18.22 8.24
CA ASP A 53 -3.31 17.49 9.50
C ASP A 53 -4.66 17.34 10.21
N ILE A 54 -5.73 17.93 9.63
CA ILE A 54 -7.07 17.89 10.20
C ILE A 54 -7.98 17.00 9.34
N ARG A 55 -8.59 16.02 9.98
CA ARG A 55 -9.70 15.24 9.45
C ARG A 55 -10.99 15.99 9.75
N TYR A 56 -11.54 16.68 8.76
CA TYR A 56 -12.77 17.46 8.92
C TYR A 56 -13.96 16.52 8.99
N LYS A 57 -14.78 16.65 10.04
CA LYS A 57 -15.99 15.85 10.22
C LYS A 57 -17.05 16.26 9.20
N LYS A 58 -17.75 15.28 8.67
CA LYS A 58 -18.77 15.48 7.64
C LYS A 58 -19.99 16.25 8.14
N GLU A 59 -20.43 15.93 9.36
CA GLU A 59 -21.66 16.41 9.99
C GLU A 59 -21.52 17.76 10.73
N GLU A 60 -20.31 18.32 10.83
CA GLU A 60 -20.04 19.57 11.53
C GLU A 60 -19.51 20.62 10.57
N PRO A 61 -19.78 21.94 10.79
CA PRO A 61 -19.08 22.99 10.08
C PRO A 61 -17.57 22.89 10.30
N ALA A 62 -16.79 23.17 9.27
CA ALA A 62 -15.34 23.21 9.43
C ALA A 62 -14.94 24.23 10.52
N PRO A 63 -14.01 23.86 11.46
CA PRO A 63 -13.57 24.75 12.53
C PRO A 63 -12.61 25.85 12.01
N ILE A 64 -13.05 26.59 10.99
CA ILE A 64 -12.29 27.65 10.33
C ILE A 64 -13.01 28.96 10.56
N HIS A 65 -12.47 29.80 11.48
CA HIS A 65 -13.08 31.07 11.87
C HIS A 65 -12.95 32.14 10.79
N SER A 66 -11.88 32.10 10.00
CA SER A 66 -11.62 33.06 8.91
C SER A 66 -11.16 32.32 7.65
N ALA A 67 -11.91 32.46 6.57
CA ALA A 67 -11.62 31.78 5.33
C ALA A 67 -10.25 32.20 4.75
N GLN A 68 -9.38 31.24 4.56
CA GLN A 68 -8.06 31.43 3.94
C GLN A 68 -8.19 31.25 2.43
N LYS A 69 -8.05 32.34 1.67
CA LYS A 69 -8.16 32.30 0.21
C LYS A 69 -6.82 32.09 -0.51
N SER A 70 -5.72 32.05 0.23
CA SER A 70 -4.37 31.84 -0.33
C SER A 70 -3.60 30.80 0.48
N MET A 71 -3.01 29.81 -0.23
CA MET A 71 -2.13 28.81 0.33
C MET A 71 -0.69 29.06 -0.14
N ASN A 72 0.25 28.95 0.76
CA ASN A 72 1.68 29.05 0.44
C ASN A 72 2.37 27.71 0.74
N LEU A 73 2.95 27.12 -0.28
CA LEU A 73 3.67 25.86 -0.20
C LEU A 73 5.14 26.07 -0.59
N THR A 74 5.98 25.19 -0.10
CA THR A 74 7.39 25.12 -0.50
C THR A 74 7.71 23.69 -0.92
N ALA A 75 8.44 23.52 -2.01
CA ALA A 75 8.85 22.22 -2.50
C ALA A 75 10.24 22.25 -3.14
N TRP A 76 10.84 21.08 -3.25
CA TRP A 76 12.00 20.82 -4.09
C TRP A 76 11.55 20.35 -5.48
N LYS A 77 12.45 20.37 -6.43
CA LYS A 77 12.27 19.73 -7.73
C LYS A 77 12.17 18.21 -7.54
N GLY A 78 11.27 17.54 -8.23
CA GLY A 78 11.05 16.09 -8.08
C GLY A 78 10.20 15.70 -6.86
N GLU A 79 9.74 16.67 -6.06
CA GLU A 79 8.90 16.44 -4.90
C GLU A 79 7.41 16.40 -5.26
N LYS A 80 6.63 15.60 -4.53
CA LYS A 80 5.18 15.62 -4.51
C LYS A 80 4.72 16.27 -3.22
N ILE A 81 3.94 17.35 -3.33
CA ILE A 81 3.36 18.07 -2.18
C ILE A 81 1.84 18.09 -2.27
N SER A 82 1.20 18.33 -1.15
CA SER A 82 -0.26 18.35 -1.08
C SER A 82 -0.77 19.55 -0.30
N ALA A 83 -2.02 19.93 -0.59
CA ALA A 83 -2.79 20.90 0.16
C ALA A 83 -4.23 20.42 0.29
N GLN A 84 -4.92 20.78 1.35
CA GLN A 84 -6.33 20.50 1.55
C GLN A 84 -7.14 21.80 1.49
N LEU A 85 -8.22 21.80 0.72
CA LEU A 85 -9.27 22.80 0.81
C LEU A 85 -10.50 22.17 1.46
N VAL A 86 -11.37 23.00 1.99
CA VAL A 86 -12.60 22.57 2.68
C VAL A 86 -13.78 23.37 2.21
N VAL A 87 -14.87 22.68 1.89
CA VAL A 87 -16.18 23.23 1.57
C VAL A 87 -17.13 22.81 2.66
N TRP A 88 -17.86 23.76 3.28
CA TRP A 88 -18.95 23.44 4.18
C TRP A 88 -20.16 24.30 3.86
N THR A 89 -21.34 23.69 3.93
CA THR A 89 -22.55 24.31 3.35
C THR A 89 -23.81 24.01 4.15
N PRO A 90 -24.70 25.01 4.38
CA PRO A 90 -26.00 24.79 5.00
C PRO A 90 -27.06 24.28 4.01
N LYS A 91 -26.76 24.28 2.70
CA LYS A 91 -27.65 23.81 1.64
C LYS A 91 -26.95 22.80 0.74
N ALA A 92 -27.72 21.95 0.06
CA ALA A 92 -27.15 20.99 -0.88
C ALA A 92 -26.40 21.71 -2.01
N LEU A 93 -25.33 21.09 -2.48
CA LEU A 93 -24.56 21.50 -3.66
C LEU A 93 -24.44 20.29 -4.59
N ASN A 94 -24.84 20.48 -5.86
CA ASN A 94 -24.73 19.44 -6.89
C ASN A 94 -23.48 19.68 -7.74
N ASP A 95 -22.95 18.60 -8.29
CA ASP A 95 -21.78 18.63 -9.20
C ASP A 95 -20.60 19.45 -8.65
N LEU A 96 -20.32 19.30 -7.33
CA LEU A 96 -19.15 19.90 -6.71
C LEU A 96 -17.89 19.41 -7.42
N THR A 97 -17.05 20.35 -7.88
CA THR A 97 -15.78 20.05 -8.56
C THR A 97 -14.67 20.97 -8.11
N PHE A 98 -13.44 20.50 -8.25
CA PHE A 98 -12.21 21.27 -8.02
C PHE A 98 -11.39 21.30 -9.31
N MET A 99 -11.23 22.47 -9.89
CA MET A 99 -10.44 22.68 -11.11
C MET A 99 -9.18 23.47 -10.79
N VAL A 100 -8.06 23.06 -11.33
CA VAL A 100 -6.78 23.73 -11.09
C VAL A 100 -6.24 24.31 -12.40
N SER A 101 -5.66 25.52 -12.33
CA SER A 101 -4.92 26.11 -13.44
C SER A 101 -3.48 25.60 -13.46
N ASP A 102 -2.77 25.87 -14.57
CA ASP A 102 -1.31 25.82 -14.54
C ASP A 102 -0.75 26.70 -13.42
N LEU A 103 0.40 26.31 -12.85
CA LEU A 103 1.15 27.17 -11.95
C LEU A 103 2.26 27.87 -12.76
N THR A 104 2.26 29.21 -12.75
CA THR A 104 3.17 30.00 -13.60
C THR A 104 4.15 30.84 -12.78
N SER A 105 5.37 31.04 -13.34
CA SER A 105 6.43 31.87 -12.80
C SER A 105 7.18 32.54 -13.96
N GLY A 106 6.75 33.75 -14.34
CA GLY A 106 7.21 34.38 -15.59
C GLY A 106 6.92 33.49 -16.82
N SER A 107 7.96 33.07 -17.51
CA SER A 107 7.86 32.15 -18.66
C SER A 107 7.88 30.67 -18.28
N ALA A 108 8.09 30.33 -17.01
CA ALA A 108 8.15 28.94 -16.55
C ALA A 108 6.75 28.48 -16.08
N THR A 109 6.42 27.23 -16.39
CA THR A 109 5.11 26.65 -16.09
C THR A 109 5.25 25.26 -15.49
N ILE A 110 4.49 24.96 -14.44
CA ILE A 110 4.15 23.61 -14.03
C ILE A 110 2.74 23.36 -14.55
N SER A 111 2.60 22.50 -15.55
CA SER A 111 1.32 22.18 -16.17
C SER A 111 0.34 21.59 -15.14
N LYS A 112 -0.93 21.92 -15.25
CA LYS A 112 -2.03 21.33 -14.48
C LYS A 112 -2.08 19.80 -14.57
N GLU A 113 -1.52 19.20 -15.61
CA GLU A 113 -1.42 17.75 -15.77
C GLU A 113 -0.50 17.10 -14.72
N ASN A 114 0.38 17.89 -14.08
CA ASN A 114 1.15 17.48 -12.92
C ASN A 114 0.37 17.69 -11.61
N ILE A 115 -0.88 18.13 -11.66
CA ILE A 115 -1.69 18.42 -10.49
C ILE A 115 -2.94 17.55 -10.51
N ARG A 116 -3.16 16.81 -9.44
CA ARG A 116 -4.35 15.98 -9.26
C ARG A 116 -5.24 16.60 -8.21
N THR A 117 -6.51 16.68 -8.51
CA THR A 117 -7.55 17.03 -7.53
C THR A 117 -8.29 15.76 -7.10
N GLY A 118 -8.82 15.75 -5.91
CA GLY A 118 -9.60 14.63 -5.38
C GLY A 118 -10.50 15.06 -4.24
N PHE A 119 -11.47 14.22 -3.93
CA PHE A 119 -12.31 14.37 -2.76
C PHE A 119 -11.74 13.56 -1.60
N VAL A 120 -11.70 14.14 -0.40
CA VAL A 120 -11.43 13.39 0.81
C VAL A 120 -12.73 12.66 1.20
N ARG A 121 -12.79 11.36 0.95
CA ARG A 121 -13.98 10.55 1.21
C ARG A 121 -13.97 10.03 2.64
N TYR A 122 -15.12 9.51 3.07
CA TYR A 122 -15.32 9.08 4.44
C TYR A 122 -15.52 7.56 4.51
N VAL A 123 -14.96 6.95 5.54
CA VAL A 123 -15.07 5.52 5.85
C VAL A 123 -15.64 5.33 7.25
N ILE A 124 -16.42 4.27 7.46
CA ILE A 124 -16.84 3.87 8.80
C ILE A 124 -15.66 3.21 9.49
N THR A 125 -15.36 3.67 10.68
CA THR A 125 -14.31 3.11 11.54
C THR A 125 -14.83 3.00 12.96
N ASP A 126 -14.24 2.11 13.73
CA ASP A 126 -14.33 2.06 15.17
C ASP A 126 -13.16 2.88 15.72
N GLU A 127 -13.44 3.91 16.51
CA GLU A 127 -12.38 4.70 17.14
C GLU A 127 -11.58 3.82 18.09
N LEU A 128 -10.29 3.64 17.77
CA LEU A 128 -9.40 2.83 18.57
C LEU A 128 -9.30 3.36 19.99
N ASN A 129 -9.31 2.45 20.95
CA ASN A 129 -9.15 2.72 22.38
C ASN A 129 -10.19 3.65 23.02
N LYS A 130 -11.29 3.98 22.38
CA LYS A 130 -12.34 4.79 22.97
C LYS A 130 -12.97 4.12 24.19
N ASP A 131 -13.10 2.80 24.14
CA ASP A 131 -13.53 1.94 25.24
C ASP A 131 -12.36 1.40 26.09
N GLY A 132 -11.12 1.75 25.76
CA GLY A 132 -9.91 1.21 26.39
C GLY A 132 -9.56 -0.23 26.01
N LEU A 133 -10.25 -0.81 25.02
CA LEU A 133 -10.10 -2.21 24.58
C LEU A 133 -9.36 -2.35 23.25
N GLY A 134 -8.75 -1.28 22.75
CA GLY A 134 -7.98 -1.29 21.50
C GLY A 134 -6.84 -2.31 21.59
N ALA A 135 -6.90 -3.35 20.73
CA ALA A 135 -5.90 -4.39 20.62
C ALA A 135 -6.04 -5.12 19.28
N CYS A 136 -4.99 -5.82 18.89
CA CYS A 136 -5.08 -6.76 17.78
C CYS A 136 -6.00 -7.94 18.12
N GLY A 137 -6.76 -8.40 17.15
CA GLY A 137 -7.57 -9.59 17.25
C GLY A 137 -9.07 -9.31 17.10
N TYR A 138 -9.87 -10.31 17.46
CA TYR A 138 -11.31 -10.24 17.32
C TYR A 138 -11.91 -9.30 18.37
N ARG A 139 -12.75 -8.38 17.89
CA ARG A 139 -13.63 -7.56 18.73
C ARG A 139 -15.08 -7.85 18.38
N ASN A 140 -15.96 -7.79 19.38
CA ASN A 140 -17.39 -7.94 19.13
C ASN A 140 -17.91 -6.69 18.40
N SER A 141 -18.47 -6.86 17.21
CA SER A 141 -18.99 -5.75 16.40
C SER A 141 -20.15 -4.98 17.07
N ALA A 142 -20.84 -5.58 18.05
CA ALA A 142 -21.87 -4.90 18.83
C ALA A 142 -21.31 -3.79 19.74
N ASP A 143 -20.02 -3.86 20.07
CA ASP A 143 -19.33 -2.91 20.93
C ASP A 143 -18.58 -1.83 20.14
N PHE A 144 -18.69 -1.84 18.81
CA PHE A 144 -18.03 -0.87 17.95
C PHE A 144 -18.69 0.50 18.07
N ASP A 145 -17.84 1.50 18.22
CA ASP A 145 -18.24 2.91 18.18
C ASP A 145 -18.09 3.43 16.75
N SER A 146 -19.09 3.14 15.93
CA SER A 146 -19.05 3.48 14.51
C SER A 146 -19.01 4.98 14.29
N THR A 147 -17.91 5.46 13.70
CA THR A 147 -17.67 6.86 13.39
C THR A 147 -17.33 6.99 11.90
N LEU A 148 -17.83 8.04 11.26
CA LEU A 148 -17.50 8.36 9.88
C LEU A 148 -16.25 9.27 9.86
N VAL A 149 -15.11 8.75 9.39
CA VAL A 149 -13.82 9.44 9.42
C VAL A 149 -13.33 9.75 8.01
N ALA A 150 -12.84 10.97 7.82
CA ALA A 150 -12.18 11.37 6.58
C ALA A 150 -10.85 10.62 6.42
N ASP A 151 -10.71 9.85 5.33
CA ASP A 151 -9.54 9.00 5.11
C ASP A 151 -9.14 8.89 3.64
N VAL A 152 -9.96 8.27 2.80
CA VAL A 152 -9.63 7.98 1.40
C VAL A 152 -9.56 9.24 0.56
N ILE A 153 -8.49 9.41 -0.23
CA ILE A 153 -8.38 10.45 -1.25
C ILE A 153 -8.82 9.88 -2.60
N ASP A 154 -10.02 10.25 -3.02
CA ASP A 154 -10.67 9.79 -4.24
C ASP A 154 -10.34 10.74 -5.42
N HIS A 155 -9.44 10.31 -6.28
CA HIS A 155 -9.06 11.02 -7.51
C HIS A 155 -9.87 10.58 -8.75
N ILE A 156 -10.83 9.67 -8.59
CA ILE A 156 -11.54 9.03 -9.70
C ILE A 156 -12.90 9.68 -9.90
N THR A 157 -13.63 9.93 -8.81
CA THR A 157 -14.96 10.56 -8.86
C THR A 157 -14.82 11.99 -9.39
N PRO A 158 -15.47 12.32 -10.53
CA PRO A 158 -15.28 13.62 -11.18
C PRO A 158 -16.08 14.73 -10.51
N THR A 159 -17.27 14.41 -9.98
CA THR A 159 -18.18 15.35 -9.32
C THR A 159 -18.79 14.69 -8.09
N LEU A 160 -19.18 15.49 -7.11
CA LEU A 160 -19.81 15.00 -5.88
C LEU A 160 -21.03 15.85 -5.53
N THR A 161 -22.13 15.19 -5.16
CA THR A 161 -23.26 15.88 -4.52
C THR A 161 -22.99 15.96 -3.01
N LEU A 162 -22.95 17.18 -2.50
CA LEU A 162 -22.76 17.46 -1.08
C LEU A 162 -24.12 17.77 -0.44
N PRO A 163 -24.60 16.98 0.53
CA PRO A 163 -25.86 17.24 1.21
C PRO A 163 -25.86 18.56 1.98
N ALA A 164 -27.04 19.07 2.30
CA ALA A 164 -27.18 20.20 3.21
C ALA A 164 -26.59 19.87 4.60
N ASN A 165 -26.05 20.88 5.27
CA ASN A 165 -25.41 20.77 6.58
C ASN A 165 -24.28 19.73 6.58
N SER A 166 -23.39 19.84 5.60
CA SER A 166 -22.23 18.94 5.51
C SER A 166 -20.95 19.64 5.06
N THR A 167 -19.84 19.00 5.41
CA THR A 167 -18.47 19.43 5.12
C THR A 167 -17.79 18.41 4.21
N GLN A 168 -17.00 18.92 3.26
CA GLN A 168 -16.25 18.11 2.31
C GLN A 168 -14.82 18.64 2.17
N GLY A 169 -13.84 17.78 2.41
CA GLY A 169 -12.44 18.04 2.07
C GLY A 169 -12.17 17.82 0.58
N GLY A 170 -11.39 18.74 0.00
CA GLY A 170 -10.81 18.56 -1.33
C GLY A 170 -9.29 18.47 -1.21
N TRP A 171 -8.67 17.56 -1.95
CA TRP A 171 -7.24 17.31 -1.89
C TRP A 171 -6.56 17.68 -3.19
N ILE A 172 -5.51 18.49 -3.10
CA ILE A 172 -4.71 18.94 -4.23
C ILE A 172 -3.31 18.37 -4.10
N SER A 173 -2.90 17.52 -5.05
CA SER A 173 -1.54 16.98 -5.10
C SER A 173 -0.79 17.57 -6.28
N VAL A 174 0.38 18.17 -6.03
CA VAL A 174 1.24 18.77 -7.06
C VAL A 174 2.52 17.96 -7.17
N ASN A 175 2.77 17.34 -8.32
CA ASN A 175 4.05 16.73 -8.65
C ASN A 175 4.94 17.77 -9.29
N ILE A 176 6.08 18.07 -8.71
CA ILE A 176 7.05 19.03 -9.26
C ILE A 176 8.06 18.26 -10.14
N PRO A 177 8.04 18.42 -11.48
CA PRO A 177 9.01 17.75 -12.33
C PRO A 177 10.45 18.10 -11.94
N GLN A 178 11.38 17.15 -12.08
CA GLN A 178 12.79 17.37 -11.73
C GLN A 178 13.42 18.54 -12.51
N GLY A 179 12.99 18.75 -13.77
CA GLY A 179 13.45 19.85 -14.62
C GLY A 179 12.84 21.22 -14.32
N THR A 180 11.96 21.34 -13.31
CA THR A 180 11.31 22.61 -12.97
C THR A 180 12.33 23.68 -12.58
N LYS A 181 12.20 24.90 -13.10
CA LYS A 181 13.04 26.04 -12.68
C LYS A 181 12.69 26.42 -11.25
N ALA A 182 13.70 26.74 -10.42
CA ALA A 182 13.46 27.32 -9.10
C ALA A 182 12.79 28.69 -9.24
N GLY A 183 11.81 28.98 -8.38
CA GLY A 183 11.06 30.24 -8.47
C GLY A 183 9.75 30.21 -7.68
N LYS A 184 9.03 31.30 -7.74
CA LYS A 184 7.70 31.44 -7.14
C LYS A 184 6.65 31.24 -8.23
N TYR A 185 5.88 30.19 -8.10
CA TYR A 185 4.78 29.83 -9.00
C TYR A 185 3.46 30.20 -8.36
N THR A 186 2.49 30.60 -9.18
CA THR A 186 1.14 30.91 -8.72
C THR A 186 0.12 30.35 -9.69
N GLY A 187 -0.95 29.80 -9.13
CA GLY A 187 -2.12 29.33 -9.86
C GLY A 187 -3.38 29.45 -9.01
N THR A 188 -4.48 28.99 -9.57
CA THR A 188 -5.80 29.11 -8.96
C THR A 188 -6.46 27.73 -8.89
N VAL A 189 -7.11 27.45 -7.76
CA VAL A 189 -8.06 26.34 -7.61
C VAL A 189 -9.46 26.93 -7.61
N THR A 190 -10.25 26.59 -8.63
CA THR A 190 -11.64 27.01 -8.79
C THR A 190 -12.56 25.94 -8.24
N VAL A 191 -13.40 26.31 -7.28
CA VAL A 191 -14.44 25.45 -6.71
C VAL A 191 -15.78 25.79 -7.39
N LYS A 192 -16.40 24.79 -8.02
CA LYS A 192 -17.68 24.94 -8.71
C LYS A 192 -18.71 23.95 -8.15
N ALA A 193 -19.98 24.38 -8.13
CA ALA A 193 -21.14 23.53 -7.93
C ALA A 193 -22.36 24.15 -8.57
N ASP A 194 -23.39 23.37 -8.86
CA ASP A 194 -24.64 23.86 -9.49
C ASP A 194 -24.41 24.69 -10.78
N GLY A 195 -23.33 24.36 -11.52
CA GLY A 195 -22.95 25.07 -12.75
C GLY A 195 -22.28 26.45 -12.54
N ILE A 196 -22.11 26.91 -11.31
CA ILE A 196 -21.49 28.22 -11.00
C ILE A 196 -20.17 28.11 -10.27
N THR A 197 -19.33 29.13 -10.36
CA THR A 197 -18.13 29.28 -9.55
C THR A 197 -18.50 29.78 -8.16
N LEU A 198 -18.24 28.97 -7.14
CA LEU A 198 -18.47 29.31 -5.73
C LEU A 198 -17.30 30.13 -5.15
N SER A 199 -16.08 29.78 -5.52
CA SER A 199 -14.88 30.45 -5.04
C SER A 199 -13.67 30.15 -5.90
N GLU A 200 -12.72 31.08 -5.89
CA GLU A 200 -11.36 30.90 -6.39
C GLU A 200 -10.38 31.00 -5.22
N LEU A 201 -9.50 30.01 -5.13
CA LEU A 201 -8.46 29.92 -4.10
C LEU A 201 -7.10 30.04 -4.76
N LYS A 202 -6.23 30.91 -4.21
CA LYS A 202 -4.89 31.11 -4.73
C LYS A 202 -3.95 30.05 -4.17
N LEU A 203 -3.15 29.42 -5.05
CA LEU A 203 -2.10 28.50 -4.71
C LEU A 203 -0.74 29.10 -5.09
N ASN A 204 0.09 29.41 -4.09
CA ASN A 204 1.45 29.90 -4.26
C ASN A 204 2.43 28.77 -3.92
N LEU A 205 3.38 28.52 -4.79
CA LEU A 205 4.39 27.47 -4.63
C LEU A 205 5.80 28.06 -4.79
N GLN A 206 6.61 27.96 -3.76
CA GLN A 206 8.04 28.27 -3.82
C GLN A 206 8.82 26.99 -4.17
N VAL A 207 9.29 26.86 -5.41
CA VAL A 207 10.20 25.79 -5.80
C VAL A 207 11.63 26.20 -5.46
N LYS A 208 12.27 25.41 -4.58
CA LYS A 208 13.67 25.62 -4.15
C LYS A 208 14.64 25.06 -5.22
N ASN A 209 15.85 25.62 -5.25
CA ASN A 209 16.89 25.11 -6.14
C ASN A 209 17.61 23.89 -5.55
N ARG A 210 16.82 22.87 -5.22
CA ARG A 210 17.25 21.53 -4.80
C ARG A 210 16.41 20.51 -5.53
N THR A 211 17.01 19.36 -5.87
CA THR A 211 16.33 18.25 -6.55
C THR A 211 16.27 17.08 -5.58
N LEU A 212 15.07 16.56 -5.37
CA LEU A 212 14.87 15.30 -4.66
C LEU A 212 15.34 14.15 -5.58
N PRO A 213 16.16 13.22 -5.08
CA PRO A 213 16.50 12.04 -5.88
C PRO A 213 15.25 11.21 -6.21
N PRO A 214 15.32 10.32 -7.20
CA PRO A 214 14.23 9.40 -7.49
C PRO A 214 13.86 8.58 -6.24
N PRO A 215 12.60 8.18 -6.07
CA PRO A 215 12.14 7.43 -4.88
C PRO A 215 12.96 6.16 -4.57
N SER A 216 13.44 5.48 -5.61
CA SER A 216 14.31 4.30 -5.46
C SER A 216 15.63 4.58 -4.75
N GLU A 217 16.11 5.83 -4.79
CA GLU A 217 17.39 6.28 -4.20
C GLU A 217 17.22 6.94 -2.82
N TRP A 218 15.99 7.11 -2.34
CA TRP A 218 15.78 7.70 -1.01
C TRP A 218 16.42 6.83 0.07
N ALA A 219 17.05 7.48 1.06
CA ALA A 219 17.65 6.80 2.20
C ALA A 219 16.61 6.19 3.16
N PHE A 220 15.39 6.71 3.16
CA PHE A 220 14.29 6.17 3.95
C PHE A 220 13.96 4.73 3.51
N HIS A 221 13.93 3.80 4.47
CA HIS A 221 13.60 2.40 4.22
C HIS A 221 12.11 2.17 4.48
N LEU A 222 11.31 2.17 3.42
CA LEU A 222 9.88 1.91 3.49
C LEU A 222 9.62 0.45 3.12
N ASP A 223 9.03 -0.28 4.07
CA ASP A 223 8.49 -1.63 3.86
C ASP A 223 6.98 -1.61 4.16
N LEU A 224 6.17 -1.73 3.13
CA LEU A 224 4.72 -1.98 3.24
C LEU A 224 4.45 -3.34 2.64
N TRP A 225 3.96 -4.27 3.43
CA TRP A 225 3.68 -5.64 2.99
C TRP A 225 2.59 -5.66 1.93
N GLN A 226 2.90 -6.28 0.80
CA GLN A 226 1.98 -6.36 -0.33
C GLN A 226 1.23 -7.69 -0.31
N ASN A 227 -0.12 -7.64 -0.41
CA ASN A 227 -0.95 -8.82 -0.61
C ASN A 227 -1.57 -8.84 -2.03
N PRO A 228 -0.90 -9.49 -3.01
CA PRO A 228 -1.41 -9.55 -4.37
C PRO A 228 -2.74 -10.33 -4.47
N TYR A 229 -2.99 -11.28 -3.57
CA TYR A 229 -4.19 -12.12 -3.59
C TYR A 229 -5.47 -11.33 -3.30
N ALA A 230 -5.39 -10.25 -2.54
CA ALA A 230 -6.52 -9.33 -2.31
C ALA A 230 -7.00 -8.68 -3.62
N VAL A 231 -6.08 -8.29 -4.50
CA VAL A 231 -6.40 -7.72 -5.81
C VAL A 231 -7.03 -8.77 -6.71
N SER A 232 -6.47 -9.99 -6.72
CA SER A 232 -7.00 -11.11 -7.50
C SER A 232 -8.45 -11.44 -7.12
N ARG A 233 -8.75 -11.55 -5.81
CA ARG A 233 -10.11 -11.79 -5.32
C ARG A 233 -11.05 -10.64 -5.66
N TYR A 234 -10.65 -9.40 -5.38
CA TYR A 234 -11.51 -8.23 -5.59
C TYR A 234 -11.96 -8.11 -7.05
N TYR A 235 -11.05 -8.32 -7.99
CA TYR A 235 -11.33 -8.23 -9.42
C TYR A 235 -11.74 -9.56 -10.06
N ASN A 236 -11.81 -10.65 -9.27
CA ASN A 236 -12.12 -12.00 -9.74
C ASN A 236 -11.28 -12.40 -10.97
N VAL A 237 -9.96 -12.33 -10.83
CA VAL A 237 -8.99 -12.69 -11.87
C VAL A 237 -8.03 -13.76 -11.37
N GLU A 238 -7.51 -14.55 -12.31
CA GLU A 238 -6.51 -15.57 -12.00
C GLU A 238 -5.23 -14.93 -11.43
N PRO A 239 -4.75 -15.38 -10.24
CA PRO A 239 -3.53 -14.87 -9.62
C PRO A 239 -2.33 -14.96 -10.58
N PHE A 240 -1.55 -13.87 -10.60
CA PHE A 240 -0.33 -13.73 -11.42
C PHE A 240 -0.52 -13.91 -12.93
N SER A 241 -1.77 -13.83 -13.42
CA SER A 241 -2.06 -13.68 -14.84
C SER A 241 -1.65 -12.28 -15.33
N LYS A 242 -1.54 -12.11 -16.65
CA LYS A 242 -1.28 -10.79 -17.24
C LYS A 242 -2.29 -9.74 -16.77
N LYS A 243 -3.58 -10.07 -16.74
CA LYS A 243 -4.66 -9.17 -16.29
C LYS A 243 -4.47 -8.78 -14.81
N HIS A 244 -4.07 -9.72 -13.98
CA HIS A 244 -3.80 -9.46 -12.56
C HIS A 244 -2.64 -8.46 -12.39
N PHE A 245 -1.52 -8.65 -13.10
CA PHE A 245 -0.41 -7.69 -13.08
C PHE A 245 -0.82 -6.30 -13.60
N ASP A 246 -1.63 -6.23 -14.66
CA ASP A 246 -2.14 -4.96 -15.18
C ASP A 246 -2.98 -4.22 -14.13
N LEU A 247 -3.81 -4.93 -13.37
CA LEU A 247 -4.63 -4.36 -12.29
C LEU A 247 -3.82 -3.94 -11.05
N MET A 248 -2.78 -4.69 -10.71
CA MET A 248 -1.89 -4.37 -9.59
C MET A 248 -0.97 -3.19 -9.88
N ARG A 249 -0.61 -2.96 -11.14
CA ARG A 249 0.40 -1.98 -11.53
C ARG A 249 0.18 -0.57 -10.95
N PRO A 250 -1.02 0.03 -11.01
CA PRO A 250 -1.23 1.36 -10.43
C PRO A 250 -0.98 1.41 -8.93
N LEU A 251 -1.44 0.39 -8.20
CA LEU A 251 -1.29 0.29 -6.74
C LEU A 251 0.17 0.10 -6.34
N MET A 252 0.87 -0.86 -6.97
CA MET A 252 2.29 -1.12 -6.68
C MET A 252 3.19 0.05 -7.13
N LYS A 253 2.78 0.80 -8.16
CA LYS A 253 3.46 2.03 -8.57
C LYS A 253 3.35 3.13 -7.51
N LEU A 254 2.21 3.26 -6.81
CA LEU A 254 2.09 4.19 -5.68
C LEU A 254 3.07 3.85 -4.57
N TYR A 255 3.24 2.57 -4.25
CA TYR A 255 4.23 2.13 -3.27
C TYR A 255 5.66 2.44 -3.73
N ALA A 256 6.00 2.13 -4.98
CA ALA A 256 7.31 2.45 -5.55
C ALA A 256 7.60 3.97 -5.53
N ASP A 257 6.61 4.80 -5.88
CA ASP A 257 6.71 6.26 -5.89
C ASP A 257 6.76 6.89 -4.48
N ALA A 258 6.30 6.16 -3.47
CA ALA A 258 6.49 6.51 -2.05
C ALA A 258 7.87 6.11 -1.52
N GLY A 259 8.73 5.52 -2.34
CA GLY A 259 10.07 5.09 -1.96
C GLY A 259 10.14 3.69 -1.39
N GLY A 260 9.19 2.82 -1.71
CA GLY A 260 9.17 1.41 -1.31
C GLY A 260 10.46 0.69 -1.63
N LYS A 261 10.96 -0.11 -0.69
CA LYS A 261 12.26 -0.78 -0.77
C LYS A 261 12.16 -2.29 -0.83
N VAL A 262 11.09 -2.85 -0.27
CA VAL A 262 10.97 -4.27 0.04
C VAL A 262 9.87 -4.92 -0.77
N ILE A 263 10.17 -6.06 -1.36
CA ILE A 263 9.21 -6.95 -2.02
C ILE A 263 8.81 -8.03 -1.03
N THR A 264 7.54 -8.10 -0.65
CA THR A 264 7.01 -9.19 0.18
C THR A 264 6.71 -10.39 -0.69
N ALA A 265 7.33 -11.53 -0.40
CA ALA A 265 7.12 -12.78 -1.11
C ALA A 265 6.76 -13.92 -0.14
N SER A 266 5.74 -14.70 -0.44
CA SER A 266 5.40 -15.91 0.33
C SER A 266 6.08 -17.13 -0.30
N ILE A 267 7.00 -17.75 0.43
CA ILE A 267 7.68 -18.99 0.00
C ILE A 267 7.05 -20.26 0.57
N MET A 268 6.01 -20.07 1.40
CA MET A 268 5.22 -21.12 2.02
C MET A 268 3.74 -20.74 2.04
N HIS A 269 2.86 -21.74 1.96
CA HIS A 269 1.42 -21.57 2.06
C HIS A 269 1.01 -20.99 3.43
N LYS A 270 0.22 -19.93 3.42
CA LYS A 270 -0.38 -19.27 4.60
C LYS A 270 0.62 -18.92 5.72
N PRO A 271 1.68 -18.13 5.44
CA PRO A 271 2.65 -17.76 6.46
C PRO A 271 2.02 -17.08 7.69
N TRP A 272 0.94 -16.34 7.49
CA TRP A 272 0.17 -15.67 8.57
C TRP A 272 -1.15 -16.38 8.94
N ASN A 273 -1.31 -17.66 8.52
CA ASN A 273 -2.50 -18.49 8.77
C ASN A 273 -3.79 -17.76 8.34
N GLY A 274 -4.69 -17.44 9.27
CA GLY A 274 -5.95 -16.76 9.01
C GLY A 274 -5.99 -15.29 9.44
N GLN A 275 -4.84 -14.65 9.68
CA GLN A 275 -4.79 -13.24 10.06
C GLN A 275 -5.18 -12.28 8.92
N THR A 276 -4.97 -12.68 7.68
CA THR A 276 -5.40 -11.93 6.52
C THR A 276 -6.65 -12.55 5.91
N TYR A 277 -7.61 -11.72 5.49
CA TYR A 277 -8.82 -12.21 4.81
C TYR A 277 -8.46 -13.00 3.54
N ASP A 278 -7.56 -12.48 2.74
CA ASP A 278 -7.00 -13.17 1.57
C ASP A 278 -5.72 -13.88 1.99
N ALA A 279 -5.80 -15.19 2.12
CA ALA A 279 -4.64 -16.00 2.47
C ALA A 279 -3.56 -15.92 1.39
N PHE A 280 -2.30 -15.84 1.84
CA PHE A 280 -1.16 -15.92 0.95
C PHE A 280 -0.92 -17.37 0.54
N GLU A 281 -0.99 -17.65 -0.75
CA GLU A 281 -0.50 -18.89 -1.30
C GLU A 281 1.02 -18.84 -1.48
N SER A 282 1.66 -20.00 -1.55
CA SER A 282 3.09 -20.06 -1.83
C SER A 282 3.37 -19.59 -3.28
N MET A 283 4.31 -18.68 -3.46
CA MET A 283 4.82 -18.29 -4.78
C MET A 283 5.86 -19.29 -5.32
N VAL A 284 6.23 -20.28 -4.51
CA VAL A 284 7.10 -21.40 -4.88
C VAL A 284 6.27 -22.68 -4.88
N THR A 285 6.32 -23.44 -5.98
CA THR A 285 5.71 -24.77 -6.00
C THR A 285 6.61 -25.76 -5.30
N TRP A 286 6.09 -26.46 -4.31
CA TRP A 286 6.77 -27.51 -3.57
C TRP A 286 6.26 -28.87 -4.05
N LEU A 287 7.08 -29.62 -4.78
CA LEU A 287 6.73 -30.92 -5.34
C LEU A 287 7.68 -31.99 -4.78
N LYS A 288 7.12 -32.99 -4.09
CA LYS A 288 7.82 -34.22 -3.78
C LYS A 288 7.57 -35.24 -4.86
N LYS A 289 8.60 -35.64 -5.62
CA LYS A 289 8.49 -36.61 -6.71
C LYS A 289 8.21 -38.02 -6.19
N ALA A 290 7.74 -38.89 -7.07
CA ALA A 290 7.45 -40.28 -6.75
C ALA A 290 8.69 -41.09 -6.24
N ASP A 291 9.90 -40.69 -6.65
CA ASP A 291 11.17 -41.24 -6.18
C ASP A 291 11.63 -40.67 -4.84
N GLY A 292 10.85 -39.75 -4.22
CA GLY A 292 11.15 -39.11 -2.94
C GLY A 292 12.00 -37.85 -3.06
N THR A 293 12.55 -37.51 -4.22
CA THR A 293 13.30 -36.27 -4.42
C THR A 293 12.38 -35.05 -4.51
N TRP A 294 12.95 -33.85 -4.28
CA TRP A 294 12.22 -32.60 -4.35
C TRP A 294 12.41 -31.89 -5.68
N TYR A 295 11.38 -31.15 -6.08
CA TYR A 295 11.42 -30.19 -7.17
C TYR A 295 10.73 -28.91 -6.73
N PHE A 296 11.36 -27.77 -7.00
CA PHE A 296 10.85 -26.44 -6.68
C PHE A 296 10.69 -25.64 -7.97
N ASP A 297 9.50 -25.05 -8.18
CA ASP A 297 9.25 -24.16 -9.30
C ASP A 297 9.07 -22.74 -8.79
N TYR A 298 9.94 -21.85 -9.26
CA TYR A 298 9.99 -20.44 -8.89
C TYR A 298 9.29 -19.52 -9.90
N THR A 299 8.54 -20.05 -10.86
CA THR A 299 7.95 -19.25 -11.96
C THR A 299 7.09 -18.10 -11.44
N VAL A 300 6.25 -18.32 -10.42
CA VAL A 300 5.39 -17.28 -9.84
C VAL A 300 6.23 -16.28 -9.03
N PHE A 301 7.16 -16.79 -8.23
CA PHE A 301 8.09 -15.97 -7.45
C PHE A 301 8.88 -15.03 -8.35
N ASP A 302 9.47 -15.55 -9.43
CA ASP A 302 10.24 -14.76 -10.40
C ASP A 302 9.40 -13.68 -11.05
N LYS A 303 8.21 -14.01 -11.55
CA LYS A 303 7.30 -13.03 -12.18
C LYS A 303 6.92 -11.91 -11.22
N TRP A 304 6.66 -12.24 -9.97
CA TRP A 304 6.32 -11.26 -8.94
C TRP A 304 7.49 -10.32 -8.64
N VAL A 305 8.67 -10.87 -8.40
CA VAL A 305 9.88 -10.11 -8.12
C VAL A 305 10.24 -9.21 -9.30
N GLU A 306 10.26 -9.74 -10.52
CA GLU A 306 10.55 -8.97 -11.74
C GLU A 306 9.55 -7.83 -11.94
N PHE A 307 8.25 -8.09 -11.74
CA PHE A 307 7.21 -7.06 -11.81
C PHE A 307 7.44 -5.91 -10.82
N MET A 308 7.79 -6.21 -9.57
CA MET A 308 8.06 -5.19 -8.57
C MET A 308 9.35 -4.43 -8.86
N MET A 309 10.38 -5.12 -9.35
CA MET A 309 11.64 -4.51 -9.77
C MET A 309 11.47 -3.55 -10.95
N ASP A 310 10.64 -3.89 -11.93
CA ASP A 310 10.28 -3.03 -13.07
C ASP A 310 9.63 -1.72 -12.62
N LEU A 311 8.88 -1.74 -11.52
CA LEU A 311 8.27 -0.56 -10.92
C LEU A 311 9.25 0.29 -10.10
N GLY A 312 10.46 -0.23 -9.81
CA GLY A 312 11.50 0.45 -9.06
C GLY A 312 11.73 -0.06 -7.64
N VAL A 313 10.97 -1.05 -7.17
CA VAL A 313 11.15 -1.70 -5.86
C VAL A 313 12.15 -2.85 -6.02
N LYS A 314 13.41 -2.64 -5.68
CA LYS A 314 14.49 -3.61 -5.97
C LYS A 314 15.60 -3.68 -4.91
N LYS A 315 15.35 -3.16 -3.71
CA LYS A 315 16.39 -3.10 -2.67
C LYS A 315 16.45 -4.36 -1.83
N GLN A 316 15.31 -5.00 -1.60
CA GLN A 316 15.19 -6.17 -0.75
C GLN A 316 14.02 -7.05 -1.20
N ILE A 317 14.18 -8.35 -1.05
CA ILE A 317 13.12 -9.37 -1.18
C ILE A 317 12.98 -10.04 0.17
N SER A 318 11.83 -9.91 0.84
CA SER A 318 11.54 -10.55 2.13
C SER A 318 10.68 -11.78 1.91
N CYS A 319 11.24 -12.96 2.16
CA CYS A 319 10.63 -14.27 1.89
C CYS A 319 10.01 -14.86 3.16
N TYR A 320 8.69 -14.84 3.28
CA TYR A 320 7.90 -15.37 4.39
C TYR A 320 7.41 -16.79 4.10
N SER A 321 7.41 -17.74 5.00
CA SER A 321 8.15 -17.80 6.24
C SER A 321 8.51 -19.24 6.56
N MET A 322 9.69 -19.46 7.09
CA MET A 322 10.08 -20.75 7.64
C MET A 322 9.40 -21.04 8.99
N VAL A 323 8.88 -20.00 9.65
CA VAL A 323 8.18 -20.10 10.95
C VAL A 323 6.79 -19.50 10.81
N PRO A 324 5.89 -20.07 9.98
CA PRO A 324 4.53 -19.58 9.83
C PRO A 324 3.75 -19.64 11.15
N TRP A 325 2.66 -18.89 11.24
CA TRP A 325 1.82 -18.88 12.47
C TRP A 325 1.26 -20.27 12.83
N ARG A 326 1.04 -21.12 11.83
CA ARG A 326 0.80 -22.53 12.01
C ARG A 326 1.99 -23.31 11.40
N LEU A 327 2.71 -24.04 12.20
CA LEU A 327 3.86 -24.87 11.78
C LEU A 327 3.40 -26.10 11.00
N SER A 328 2.85 -25.86 9.80
CA SER A 328 2.26 -26.86 8.90
C SER A 328 2.63 -26.48 7.46
N PHE A 329 3.43 -27.30 6.80
CA PHE A 329 4.09 -26.99 5.55
C PHE A 329 3.46 -27.76 4.40
N GLN A 330 2.80 -27.06 3.49
CA GLN A 330 2.12 -27.65 2.35
C GLN A 330 3.09 -28.00 1.23
N TYR A 331 2.91 -29.19 0.64
CA TYR A 331 3.58 -29.60 -0.58
C TYR A 331 2.67 -30.54 -1.41
N PHE A 332 2.92 -30.63 -2.70
CA PHE A 332 2.27 -31.62 -3.56
C PHE A 332 3.09 -32.89 -3.60
N ASP A 333 2.49 -34.02 -3.23
CA ASP A 333 3.10 -35.35 -3.28
C ASP A 333 2.70 -36.08 -4.56
N GLN A 334 3.64 -36.23 -5.48
CA GLN A 334 3.40 -36.87 -6.76
C GLN A 334 2.97 -38.35 -6.62
N ALA A 335 3.52 -39.06 -5.64
CA ALA A 335 3.21 -40.46 -5.43
C ALA A 335 1.76 -40.71 -5.04
N SER A 336 1.15 -39.83 -4.26
CA SER A 336 -0.27 -39.88 -3.89
C SER A 336 -1.16 -38.98 -4.74
N ASN A 337 -0.58 -38.19 -5.65
CA ASN A 337 -1.25 -37.18 -6.49
C ASN A 337 -2.16 -36.25 -5.67
N SER A 338 -1.65 -35.74 -4.56
CA SER A 338 -2.42 -34.90 -3.64
C SER A 338 -1.56 -33.94 -2.86
N PHE A 339 -2.16 -32.84 -2.37
CA PHE A 339 -1.51 -31.98 -1.41
C PHE A 339 -1.39 -32.68 -0.06
N LYS A 340 -0.22 -32.55 0.56
CA LYS A 340 0.08 -33.01 1.91
C LYS A 340 0.62 -31.88 2.75
N PHE A 341 0.60 -32.08 4.05
CA PHE A 341 1.13 -31.17 5.04
C PHE A 341 2.12 -31.90 5.93
N LEU A 342 3.28 -31.30 6.13
CA LEU A 342 4.24 -31.71 7.16
C LEU A 342 4.00 -30.81 8.39
N ASP A 343 3.55 -31.38 9.48
CA ASP A 343 3.51 -30.69 10.76
C ASP A 343 4.85 -30.98 11.49
N ALA A 344 5.69 -29.97 11.62
CA ALA A 344 6.99 -30.08 12.24
C ALA A 344 7.42 -28.75 12.88
N LYS A 345 8.19 -28.81 13.96
CA LYS A 345 8.69 -27.63 14.69
C LYS A 345 10.15 -27.37 14.41
N PRO A 346 10.60 -26.11 14.44
CA PRO A 346 12.03 -25.79 14.47
C PRO A 346 12.75 -26.58 15.56
N GLY A 347 13.91 -27.17 15.19
CA GLY A 347 14.66 -28.06 16.03
C GLY A 347 14.35 -29.56 15.86
N GLU A 348 13.29 -29.94 15.16
CA GLU A 348 13.01 -31.32 14.78
C GLU A 348 13.73 -31.70 13.48
N VAL A 349 14.15 -32.98 13.39
CA VAL A 349 14.85 -33.48 12.20
C VAL A 349 13.98 -33.30 10.92
N ALA A 350 12.70 -33.61 11.00
CA ALA A 350 11.78 -33.49 9.87
C ALA A 350 11.67 -32.04 9.36
N TYR A 351 11.69 -31.06 10.28
CA TYR A 351 11.71 -29.64 9.91
C TYR A 351 13.01 -29.26 9.19
N GLU A 352 14.15 -29.68 9.75
CA GLU A 352 15.46 -29.41 9.16
C GLU A 352 15.58 -30.02 7.76
N GLU A 353 15.27 -31.31 7.60
CA GLU A 353 15.32 -32.01 6.31
C GLU A 353 14.42 -31.35 5.25
N PHE A 354 13.20 -30.97 5.62
CA PHE A 354 12.27 -30.30 4.73
C PHE A 354 12.84 -28.99 4.20
N TRP A 355 13.28 -28.13 5.10
CA TRP A 355 13.76 -26.80 4.74
C TRP A 355 15.15 -26.79 4.11
N MET A 356 16.03 -27.72 4.47
CA MET A 356 17.36 -27.85 3.87
C MET A 356 17.29 -28.09 2.37
N ASN A 357 16.40 -28.98 1.91
CA ASN A 357 16.22 -29.24 0.49
C ASN A 357 15.83 -27.96 -0.27
N MET A 358 14.86 -27.20 0.25
CA MET A 358 14.40 -25.96 -0.38
C MET A 358 15.46 -24.87 -0.33
N LEU A 359 16.04 -24.58 0.82
CA LEU A 359 16.99 -23.49 0.98
C LEU A 359 18.25 -23.65 0.11
N GLN A 360 18.76 -24.89 0.00
CA GLN A 360 19.93 -25.17 -0.85
C GLN A 360 19.60 -24.99 -2.34
N ASP A 361 18.41 -25.37 -2.79
CA ASP A 361 17.96 -25.18 -4.15
C ASP A 361 17.66 -23.68 -4.41
N PHE A 362 16.97 -23.02 -3.47
CA PHE A 362 16.66 -21.61 -3.54
C PHE A 362 17.90 -20.71 -3.55
N SER A 363 18.94 -21.04 -2.74
CA SER A 363 20.22 -20.33 -2.80
C SER A 363 20.83 -20.36 -4.21
N LYS A 364 20.82 -21.55 -4.88
CA LYS A 364 21.31 -21.68 -6.25
C LYS A 364 20.51 -20.85 -7.22
N HIS A 365 19.16 -20.92 -7.13
CA HIS A 365 18.24 -20.15 -7.96
C HIS A 365 18.49 -18.65 -7.81
N LEU A 366 18.51 -18.14 -6.57
CA LEU A 366 18.73 -16.73 -6.28
C LEU A 366 20.09 -16.23 -6.78
N LYS A 367 21.15 -17.04 -6.63
CA LYS A 367 22.49 -16.73 -7.16
C LYS A 367 22.49 -16.67 -8.68
N ALA A 368 21.79 -17.59 -9.34
CA ALA A 368 21.65 -17.57 -10.81
C ALA A 368 20.87 -16.35 -11.32
N LYS A 369 19.88 -15.86 -10.57
CA LYS A 369 19.12 -14.64 -10.86
C LYS A 369 19.85 -13.36 -10.46
N GLY A 370 20.94 -13.44 -9.69
CA GLY A 370 21.63 -12.27 -9.12
C GLY A 370 20.87 -11.59 -7.99
N TRP A 371 19.94 -12.30 -7.34
CA TRP A 371 19.08 -11.76 -6.27
C TRP A 371 19.48 -12.20 -4.87
N PHE A 372 20.48 -13.07 -4.73
CA PHE A 372 20.85 -13.66 -3.44
C PHE A 372 21.19 -12.59 -2.38
N ASP A 373 21.98 -11.59 -2.77
CA ASP A 373 22.45 -10.55 -1.85
C ASP A 373 21.36 -9.56 -1.39
N ILE A 374 20.21 -9.57 -2.05
CA ILE A 374 19.07 -8.73 -1.68
C ILE A 374 17.90 -9.55 -1.11
N THR A 375 18.03 -10.87 -1.04
CA THR A 375 16.97 -11.75 -0.51
C THR A 375 17.22 -12.04 0.97
N HIS A 376 16.18 -11.85 1.76
CA HIS A 376 16.12 -12.15 3.17
C HIS A 376 15.13 -13.27 3.45
N ILE A 377 15.54 -14.26 4.23
CA ILE A 377 14.58 -15.18 4.86
C ILE A 377 13.92 -14.41 5.99
N ALA A 378 12.62 -14.19 5.87
CA ALA A 378 11.85 -13.30 6.73
C ALA A 378 11.08 -14.07 7.80
N MET A 379 11.10 -13.56 9.01
CA MET A 379 10.35 -14.05 10.16
C MET A 379 9.40 -12.95 10.68
N ASP A 380 8.38 -13.40 11.37
CA ASP A 380 7.38 -12.57 12.05
C ASP A 380 7.50 -12.77 13.57
N GLU A 381 6.58 -12.23 14.36
CA GLU A 381 6.49 -12.31 15.83
C GLU A 381 6.39 -13.77 16.33
N ARG A 382 7.52 -14.47 16.37
CA ARG A 382 7.56 -15.89 16.72
C ARG A 382 8.32 -16.12 18.03
N PRO A 383 8.10 -17.27 18.71
CA PRO A 383 8.86 -17.61 19.91
C PRO A 383 10.37 -17.61 19.63
N MET A 384 11.15 -17.03 20.56
CA MET A 384 12.61 -16.91 20.44
C MET A 384 13.28 -18.24 20.12
N LYS A 385 12.89 -19.33 20.79
CA LYS A 385 13.45 -20.66 20.57
C LYS A 385 13.25 -21.11 19.11
N ASP A 386 12.05 -20.92 18.57
CA ASP A 386 11.74 -21.33 17.19
C ASP A 386 12.56 -20.53 16.19
N MET A 387 12.74 -19.21 16.43
CA MET A 387 13.60 -18.37 15.61
C MET A 387 15.05 -18.79 15.66
N GLN A 388 15.60 -19.09 16.83
CA GLN A 388 16.99 -19.54 17.00
C GLN A 388 17.24 -20.88 16.31
N GLU A 389 16.33 -21.87 16.44
CA GLU A 389 16.46 -23.14 15.74
C GLU A 389 16.35 -22.97 14.22
N THR A 390 15.48 -22.09 13.76
CA THR A 390 15.36 -21.74 12.33
C THR A 390 16.64 -21.10 11.80
N LEU A 391 17.26 -20.18 12.53
CA LEU A 391 18.53 -19.57 12.16
C LEU A 391 19.64 -20.62 11.97
N LYS A 392 19.69 -21.66 12.80
CA LYS A 392 20.65 -22.76 12.61
C LYS A 392 20.47 -23.47 11.26
N VAL A 393 19.23 -23.75 10.87
CA VAL A 393 18.91 -24.35 9.57
C VAL A 393 19.29 -23.44 8.41
N ILE A 394 18.97 -22.15 8.50
CA ILE A 394 19.35 -21.16 7.49
C ILE A 394 20.87 -21.12 7.30
N ARG A 395 21.61 -21.00 8.40
CA ARG A 395 23.10 -20.94 8.37
C ARG A 395 23.73 -22.23 7.88
N LYS A 396 23.10 -23.38 8.15
CA LYS A 396 23.55 -24.70 7.66
C LYS A 396 23.30 -24.84 6.15
N ALA A 397 22.20 -24.30 5.63
CA ALA A 397 21.87 -24.34 4.22
C ALA A 397 22.80 -23.46 3.39
N ASP A 398 22.95 -22.19 3.80
CA ASP A 398 23.90 -21.22 3.26
C ASP A 398 24.18 -20.16 4.33
N LYS A 399 25.45 -20.06 4.76
CA LYS A 399 25.86 -19.15 5.83
C LYS A 399 25.65 -17.66 5.49
N ASP A 400 25.58 -17.33 4.19
CA ASP A 400 25.51 -15.97 3.70
C ASP A 400 24.07 -15.50 3.45
N PHE A 401 23.05 -16.33 3.69
CA PHE A 401 21.67 -15.88 3.66
C PHE A 401 21.45 -14.71 4.62
N LYS A 402 20.81 -13.67 4.13
CA LYS A 402 20.34 -12.60 4.99
C LYS A 402 19.01 -12.97 5.65
N VAL A 403 18.79 -12.40 6.82
CA VAL A 403 17.59 -12.66 7.62
C VAL A 403 16.95 -11.33 8.02
N SER A 404 15.63 -11.26 7.98
CA SER A 404 14.83 -10.15 8.48
C SER A 404 13.82 -10.62 9.52
N LEU A 405 13.48 -9.73 10.44
CA LEU A 405 12.45 -9.93 11.45
C LEU A 405 11.59 -8.66 11.54
N ALA A 406 10.27 -8.84 11.51
CA ALA A 406 9.32 -7.84 11.97
C ALA A 406 8.64 -8.41 13.24
N GLY A 407 8.94 -7.86 14.41
CA GLY A 407 8.44 -8.43 15.65
C GLY A 407 9.03 -7.81 16.91
N THR A 408 8.94 -8.55 18.00
CA THR A 408 9.41 -8.14 19.33
C THR A 408 10.93 -7.96 19.35
N TYR A 409 11.42 -7.00 20.14
CA TYR A 409 12.85 -6.80 20.35
C TYR A 409 13.46 -7.95 21.15
N HIS A 410 14.54 -8.54 20.61
CA HIS A 410 15.36 -9.56 21.23
C HIS A 410 16.84 -9.24 21.04
N LYS A 411 17.52 -8.93 22.13
CA LYS A 411 18.94 -8.57 22.10
C LYS A 411 19.81 -9.66 21.49
N GLU A 412 19.45 -10.91 21.72
CA GLU A 412 20.17 -12.11 21.26
C GLU A 412 20.17 -12.27 19.73
N LEU A 413 19.25 -11.59 19.03
CA LEU A 413 19.13 -11.66 17.57
C LEU A 413 19.81 -10.50 16.84
N LEU A 414 20.32 -9.50 17.54
CA LEU A 414 20.89 -8.28 16.94
C LEU A 414 21.95 -8.55 15.87
N ASP A 415 22.80 -9.55 16.12
CA ASP A 415 23.89 -9.90 15.21
C ASP A 415 23.47 -10.79 14.04
N ASP A 416 22.39 -11.53 14.16
CA ASP A 416 21.89 -12.42 13.12
C ASP A 416 21.02 -11.73 12.08
N LEU A 417 20.34 -10.64 12.48
CA LEU A 417 19.35 -9.96 11.64
C LEU A 417 19.97 -8.85 10.79
N ASN A 418 19.78 -8.92 9.49
CA ASN A 418 20.20 -7.89 8.54
C ASN A 418 19.18 -6.73 8.47
N ASP A 419 17.90 -7.04 8.56
CA ASP A 419 16.81 -6.07 8.69
C ASP A 419 16.01 -6.42 9.94
N TYR A 420 15.91 -5.47 10.88
CA TYR A 420 15.21 -5.66 12.13
C TYR A 420 14.20 -4.53 12.35
N CYS A 421 12.94 -4.90 12.25
CA CYS A 421 11.79 -4.02 12.45
C CYS A 421 11.10 -4.38 13.77
N ILE A 422 10.97 -3.44 14.70
CA ILE A 422 10.28 -3.65 15.98
C ILE A 422 9.08 -2.71 16.12
N THR A 423 8.17 -3.02 17.04
CA THR A 423 7.04 -2.12 17.31
C THR A 423 7.53 -0.77 17.81
N ILE A 424 6.80 0.31 17.52
CA ILE A 424 7.16 1.66 17.98
C ILE A 424 7.13 1.79 19.51
N ALA A 425 6.43 0.87 20.20
CA ALA A 425 6.40 0.81 21.66
C ALA A 425 7.72 0.31 22.26
N GLU A 426 8.54 -0.39 21.49
CA GLU A 426 9.86 -0.89 21.90
C GLU A 426 10.98 0.04 21.45
N LYS A 427 12.19 -0.16 21.96
CA LYS A 427 13.33 0.71 21.65
C LYS A 427 14.63 -0.09 21.51
N PHE A 428 15.36 0.22 20.46
CA PHE A 428 16.80 -0.09 20.40
C PHE A 428 17.57 0.90 21.25
N ALA A 429 18.65 0.47 21.89
CA ALA A 429 19.61 1.39 22.46
C ALA A 429 20.32 2.19 21.35
N PRO A 430 20.63 3.48 21.55
CA PRO A 430 21.30 4.30 20.53
C PRO A 430 22.60 3.69 19.99
N GLU A 431 23.39 3.06 20.84
CA GLU A 431 24.63 2.35 20.48
C GLU A 431 24.36 1.12 19.58
N GLU A 432 23.24 0.44 19.76
CA GLU A 432 22.83 -0.70 18.92
C GLU A 432 22.46 -0.21 17.53
N ILE A 433 21.66 0.88 17.43
CA ILE A 433 21.31 1.50 16.14
C ILE A 433 22.59 1.88 15.39
N GLU A 434 23.53 2.54 16.08
CA GLU A 434 24.78 2.98 15.46
C GLU A 434 25.69 1.81 15.05
N ALA A 435 25.76 0.75 15.85
CA ALA A 435 26.51 -0.46 15.53
C ALA A 435 25.90 -1.15 14.28
N ARG A 436 24.60 -1.32 14.24
CA ARG A 436 23.87 -1.89 13.11
C ARG A 436 24.04 -1.04 11.84
N ARG A 437 23.95 0.27 11.96
CA ARG A 437 24.18 1.20 10.85
C ARG A 437 25.59 1.08 10.28
N LYS A 438 26.63 0.98 11.14
CA LYS A 438 28.02 0.77 10.73
C LYS A 438 28.23 -0.58 10.03
N ALA A 439 27.48 -1.60 10.46
CA ALA A 439 27.49 -2.93 9.85
C ALA A 439 26.64 -3.01 8.55
N GLY A 440 26.05 -1.89 8.09
CA GLY A 440 25.19 -1.87 6.91
C GLY A 440 23.85 -2.59 7.09
N LYS A 441 23.41 -2.80 8.35
CA LYS A 441 22.15 -3.44 8.69
C LYS A 441 21.02 -2.41 8.77
N VAL A 442 19.82 -2.83 8.42
CA VAL A 442 18.61 -2.01 8.47
C VAL A 442 17.98 -2.11 9.86
N THR A 443 17.51 -0.98 10.38
CA THR A 443 16.78 -0.89 11.65
C THR A 443 15.58 0.01 11.44
N THR A 444 14.38 -0.53 11.65
CA THR A 444 13.12 0.16 11.41
C THR A 444 12.15 -0.07 12.56
N TYR A 445 11.03 0.66 12.50
CA TYR A 445 9.91 0.53 13.42
C TYR A 445 8.63 0.37 12.62
N TYR A 446 7.67 -0.38 13.17
CA TYR A 446 6.34 -0.47 12.60
C TYR A 446 5.28 -0.08 13.64
N THR A 447 4.14 0.38 13.13
CA THR A 447 2.92 0.57 13.91
C THR A 447 1.95 -0.55 13.56
N CYS A 448 1.19 -1.00 14.53
CA CYS A 448 0.16 -2.01 14.36
C CYS A 448 -1.12 -1.64 15.12
N CYS A 449 -2.08 -2.55 15.17
CA CYS A 449 -3.38 -2.33 15.79
C CYS A 449 -3.36 -2.13 17.32
N THR A 450 -2.21 -2.24 17.95
CA THR A 450 -2.05 -2.02 19.41
C THR A 450 -1.61 -0.61 19.77
N GLU A 451 -1.25 0.20 18.78
CA GLU A 451 -0.77 1.55 19.00
C GLU A 451 -1.87 2.57 18.68
N PRO A 452 -2.07 3.60 19.53
CA PRO A 452 -3.11 4.60 19.34
C PRO A 452 -2.89 5.53 18.15
#